data_b8984111be6613dd042f6db8462b58f5
#
_entry.id   b8984111be6613dd042f6db8462b58f5
#
_cell.length_a   1.000
_cell.length_b   1.000
_cell.length_c   1.000
_cell.angle_alpha   90.00
_cell.angle_beta   90.00
_cell.angle_gamma   90.00
#
_symmetry.space_group_name_H-M   'P 1'
#
loop_
_entity.id
_entity.type
_entity.pdbx_description
1 polymer ?
#
loop_
_entity_poly.entity_id
_entity_poly.type
_entity_poly.pdbx_seq_one_letter_code
_entity_poly.pdbx_strand_id
1 'polypeptide(L)'
;MKFIAITPDIKFSWESSSGGHPAFEYLSRVYMHETSPDFIICRNKNLNKNELDNLVTEIQDTLRRMDNFSVRLILNTNGNTIDYINEGPYEGFCPYGGGIHGFHLTSTDLFNIKKEDLALLKKSHYLYVDHNRDKGNSDVKCIFGASCHNEEHLKRAAELGVDYCLLSPIKSKYEGIPPLGWKKFKSLSEKTNIPIFPLGGLNFTDVKTAEKNNAAGIAGISLFNQSS
;
A
#
# COMPACT_ATOMS: atom_id res chain seq x y z
N MET A 1 -17.04 -3.52 -1.65
CA MET A 1 -16.09 -2.62 -0.97
C MET A 1 -14.69 -3.18 -1.14
N LYS A 2 -13.65 -2.34 -1.26
CA LYS A 2 -12.25 -2.79 -1.42
C LYS A 2 -11.56 -2.93 -0.06
N PHE A 3 -10.55 -3.82 -0.01
CA PHE A 3 -9.78 -4.08 1.20
C PHE A 3 -8.29 -3.93 0.93
N ILE A 4 -7.59 -3.24 1.85
CA ILE A 4 -6.15 -3.05 1.77
C ILE A 4 -5.50 -3.65 3.02
N ALA A 5 -4.67 -4.67 2.80
CA ALA A 5 -3.79 -5.20 3.83
C ALA A 5 -2.48 -4.40 3.87
N ILE A 6 -1.97 -4.13 5.06
CA ILE A 6 -0.68 -3.45 5.25
C ILE A 6 0.20 -4.38 6.06
N THR A 7 1.42 -4.65 5.59
CA THR A 7 2.35 -5.50 6.33
C THR A 7 2.68 -4.87 7.69
N PRO A 8 2.73 -5.66 8.77
CA PRO A 8 3.22 -5.18 10.05
C PRO A 8 4.73 -4.88 9.97
N ASP A 9 5.23 -4.10 10.93
CA ASP A 9 6.67 -3.90 11.10
C ASP A 9 7.30 -5.21 11.60
N ILE A 10 7.88 -5.98 10.69
CA ILE A 10 8.49 -7.27 10.95
C ILE A 10 9.94 -7.03 11.38
N LYS A 11 10.38 -7.67 12.46
CA LYS A 11 11.81 -7.74 12.78
C LYS A 11 12.43 -8.80 11.88
N PHE A 12 13.29 -8.36 10.96
CA PHE A 12 14.07 -9.28 10.15
C PHE A 12 15.22 -9.86 10.99
N SER A 13 15.23 -11.15 11.21
CA SER A 13 16.43 -11.90 11.57
C SER A 13 16.71 -12.87 10.43
N TRP A 14 17.82 -12.69 9.76
CA TRP A 14 18.33 -13.61 8.72
C TRP A 14 18.66 -15.00 9.27
N GLU A 15 18.66 -15.15 10.59
CA GLU A 15 18.91 -16.40 11.32
C GLU A 15 17.57 -17.06 11.71
N SER A 16 16.78 -17.49 10.75
CA SER A 16 15.66 -18.37 11.09
C SER A 16 16.08 -19.83 11.01
N SER A 17 16.61 -20.32 12.11
CA SER A 17 16.56 -21.73 12.39
C SER A 17 15.09 -22.15 12.57
N SER A 18 14.56 -22.97 11.67
CA SER A 18 13.37 -23.84 11.80
C SER A 18 11.96 -23.24 11.93
N GLY A 19 11.71 -21.96 11.75
CA GLY A 19 10.36 -21.38 11.71
C GLY A 19 10.13 -20.63 10.40
N GLY A 20 8.93 -20.73 9.82
CA GLY A 20 8.60 -20.09 8.54
C GLY A 20 8.95 -18.59 8.52
N HIS A 21 9.32 -18.08 7.34
CA HIS A 21 9.69 -16.68 7.17
C HIS A 21 8.53 -15.77 7.61
N PRO A 22 8.75 -14.67 8.37
CA PRO A 22 7.67 -13.80 8.87
C PRO A 22 6.73 -13.26 7.79
N ALA A 23 7.25 -12.99 6.58
CA ALA A 23 6.44 -12.60 5.45
C ALA A 23 5.48 -13.71 5.00
N PHE A 24 5.95 -14.96 5.00
CA PHE A 24 5.13 -16.13 4.67
C PHE A 24 4.00 -16.32 5.68
N GLU A 25 4.27 -16.20 6.97
CA GLU A 25 3.24 -16.33 8.00
C GLU A 25 2.17 -15.23 7.88
N TYR A 26 2.58 -13.99 7.61
CA TYR A 26 1.65 -12.90 7.40
C TYR A 26 0.78 -13.14 6.17
N LEU A 27 1.40 -13.47 5.04
CA LEU A 27 0.69 -13.72 3.79
C LEU A 27 -0.23 -14.94 3.90
N SER A 28 0.20 -16.00 4.55
CA SER A 28 -0.65 -17.18 4.79
C SER A 28 -1.92 -16.81 5.55
N ARG A 29 -1.82 -15.97 6.60
CA ARG A 29 -2.99 -15.48 7.33
C ARG A 29 -3.90 -14.61 6.46
N VAL A 30 -3.32 -13.71 5.66
CA VAL A 30 -4.06 -12.87 4.73
C VAL A 30 -4.82 -13.72 3.70
N TYR A 31 -4.21 -14.81 3.24
CA TYR A 31 -4.81 -15.72 2.26
C TYR A 31 -5.86 -16.66 2.83
N MET A 32 -5.66 -17.12 4.06
CA MET A 32 -6.60 -17.97 4.76
C MET A 32 -7.87 -17.23 5.19
N HIS A 33 -7.86 -15.90 5.10
CA HIS A 33 -9.02 -15.08 5.44
C HIS A 33 -10.09 -15.18 4.35
N GLU A 34 -11.36 -15.35 4.74
CA GLU A 34 -12.51 -15.43 3.80
C GLU A 34 -12.60 -14.23 2.84
N THR A 35 -12.10 -13.08 3.28
CA THR A 35 -12.04 -11.85 2.48
C THR A 35 -10.61 -11.61 2.01
N SER A 36 -10.36 -11.72 0.70
CA SER A 36 -9.05 -11.39 0.13
C SER A 36 -8.89 -9.88 -0.03
N PRO A 37 -7.68 -9.33 0.21
CA PRO A 37 -7.40 -7.93 -0.07
C PRO A 37 -7.27 -7.66 -1.58
N ASP A 38 -7.68 -6.47 -2.01
CA ASP A 38 -7.39 -5.98 -3.38
C ASP A 38 -5.93 -5.55 -3.54
N PHE A 39 -5.34 -5.05 -2.45
CA PHE A 39 -3.96 -4.58 -2.38
C PHE A 39 -3.27 -5.06 -1.10
N ILE A 40 -1.97 -5.33 -1.23
CA ILE A 40 -1.07 -5.46 -0.08
C ILE A 40 -0.07 -4.30 -0.16
N ILE A 41 -0.04 -3.44 0.87
CA ILE A 41 1.00 -2.42 1.00
C ILE A 41 2.15 -3.03 1.79
N CYS A 42 3.26 -3.26 1.11
CA CYS A 42 4.52 -3.65 1.73
C CYS A 42 5.14 -2.45 2.42
N ARG A 43 5.20 -2.47 3.74
CA ARG A 43 5.73 -1.40 4.57
C ARG A 43 6.46 -1.99 5.77
N ASN A 44 7.64 -1.45 6.09
CA ASN A 44 8.32 -1.70 7.35
C ASN A 44 9.17 -0.47 7.71
N LYS A 45 8.77 0.27 8.73
CA LYS A 45 9.41 1.52 9.15
C LYS A 45 10.85 1.36 9.65
N ASN A 46 11.20 0.15 10.07
CA ASN A 46 12.49 -0.14 10.70
C ASN A 46 13.56 -0.56 9.69
N LEU A 47 13.20 -0.76 8.43
CA LEU A 47 14.09 -1.22 7.38
C LEU A 47 14.65 -0.04 6.57
N ASN A 48 15.94 -0.10 6.27
CA ASN A 48 16.54 0.74 5.25
C ASN A 48 16.08 0.28 3.85
N LYS A 49 16.50 1.01 2.79
CA LYS A 49 16.08 0.72 1.41
C LYS A 49 16.41 -0.71 0.99
N ASN A 50 17.67 -1.15 1.18
CA ASN A 50 18.11 -2.49 0.74
C ASN A 50 17.37 -3.62 1.48
N GLU A 51 17.13 -3.45 2.77
CA GLU A 51 16.35 -4.40 3.56
C GLU A 51 14.88 -4.42 3.13
N LEU A 52 14.32 -3.26 2.77
CA LEU A 52 12.95 -3.17 2.25
C LEU A 52 12.83 -3.85 0.89
N ASP A 53 13.82 -3.68 0.01
CA ASP A 53 13.89 -4.34 -1.29
C ASP A 53 13.96 -5.87 -1.15
N ASN A 54 14.74 -6.37 -0.18
CA ASN A 54 14.78 -7.78 0.16
C ASN A 54 13.41 -8.29 0.65
N LEU A 55 12.73 -7.54 1.53
CA LEU A 55 11.39 -7.89 2.00
C LEU A 55 10.39 -7.98 0.83
N VAL A 56 10.46 -7.03 -0.09
CA VAL A 56 9.62 -7.04 -1.30
C VAL A 56 9.85 -8.30 -2.12
N THR A 57 11.12 -8.66 -2.35
CA THR A 57 11.49 -9.87 -3.10
C THR A 57 10.92 -11.13 -2.43
N GLU A 58 11.02 -11.23 -1.12
CA GLU A 58 10.47 -12.37 -0.38
C GLU A 58 8.94 -12.44 -0.44
N ILE A 59 8.26 -11.32 -0.35
CA ILE A 59 6.79 -11.26 -0.51
C ILE A 59 6.43 -11.71 -1.93
N GLN A 60 7.14 -11.24 -2.95
CA GLN A 60 6.91 -11.62 -4.35
C GLN A 60 7.11 -13.13 -4.56
N ASP A 61 8.19 -13.69 -4.03
CA ASP A 61 8.47 -15.12 -4.15
C ASP A 61 7.42 -15.97 -3.41
N THR A 62 6.96 -15.48 -2.27
CA THR A 62 5.87 -16.12 -1.53
C THR A 62 4.57 -16.10 -2.32
N LEU A 63 4.20 -14.96 -2.90
CA LEU A 63 3.02 -14.82 -3.74
C LEU A 63 3.08 -15.74 -4.96
N ARG A 64 4.23 -15.88 -5.61
CA ARG A 64 4.45 -16.81 -6.71
C ARG A 64 4.25 -18.27 -6.28
N ARG A 65 4.81 -18.68 -5.14
CA ARG A 65 4.64 -20.04 -4.60
C ARG A 65 3.20 -20.36 -4.24
N MET A 66 2.41 -19.35 -3.85
CA MET A 66 0.99 -19.51 -3.54
C MET A 66 0.10 -19.47 -4.79
N ASP A 67 0.68 -19.34 -5.99
CA ASP A 67 -0.01 -19.21 -7.28
C ASP A 67 -1.08 -18.11 -7.28
N ASN A 68 -0.82 -17.03 -6.52
CA ASN A 68 -1.76 -15.93 -6.39
C ASN A 68 -1.24 -14.65 -7.03
N PHE A 69 -1.71 -14.43 -8.25
CA PHE A 69 -1.40 -13.26 -9.06
C PHE A 69 -2.50 -12.20 -9.06
N SER A 70 -3.57 -12.40 -8.30
CA SER A 70 -4.72 -11.49 -8.26
C SER A 70 -4.51 -10.29 -7.33
N VAL A 71 -3.67 -10.43 -6.31
CA VAL A 71 -3.40 -9.38 -5.32
C VAL A 71 -2.31 -8.44 -5.81
N ARG A 72 -2.59 -7.15 -5.79
CA ARG A 72 -1.62 -6.13 -6.20
C ARG A 72 -0.72 -5.74 -5.05
N LEU A 73 0.60 -5.82 -5.28
CA LEU A 73 1.60 -5.40 -4.30
C LEU A 73 1.98 -3.94 -4.52
N ILE A 74 1.86 -3.13 -3.47
CA ILE A 74 2.19 -1.71 -3.46
C ILE A 74 3.36 -1.50 -2.48
N LEU A 75 4.42 -0.82 -2.92
CA LEU A 75 5.57 -0.53 -2.08
C LEU A 75 5.38 0.81 -1.35
N ASN A 76 5.45 0.79 -0.02
CA ASN A 76 5.64 2.00 0.76
C ASN A 76 7.15 2.26 0.90
N THR A 77 7.61 3.36 0.35
CA THR A 77 9.04 3.70 0.22
C THR A 77 9.68 4.23 1.50
N ASN A 78 8.94 4.33 2.59
CA ASN A 78 9.40 4.86 3.89
C ASN A 78 10.01 6.29 3.81
N GLY A 79 9.57 7.11 2.85
CA GLY A 79 10.12 8.44 2.63
C GLY A 79 11.25 8.51 1.59
N ASN A 80 11.64 7.38 1.01
CA ASN A 80 12.73 7.30 0.01
C ASN A 80 12.22 7.30 -1.44
N THR A 81 11.02 7.82 -1.70
CA THR A 81 10.41 7.78 -3.04
C THR A 81 11.30 8.42 -4.11
N ILE A 82 12.01 9.51 -3.77
CA ILE A 82 12.93 10.19 -4.69
C ILE A 82 14.11 9.30 -5.08
N ASP A 83 14.62 8.49 -4.17
CA ASP A 83 15.72 7.56 -4.45
C ASP A 83 15.29 6.51 -5.47
N TYR A 84 14.06 5.97 -5.31
CA TYR A 84 13.48 5.05 -6.30
C TYR A 84 13.26 5.69 -7.67
N ILE A 85 12.99 7.00 -7.73
CA ILE A 85 12.89 7.75 -9.00
C ILE A 85 14.25 7.88 -9.66
N ASN A 86 15.28 8.25 -8.89
CA ASN A 86 16.61 8.56 -9.40
C ASN A 86 17.39 7.32 -9.86
N GLU A 87 17.15 6.18 -9.25
CA GLU A 87 17.80 4.91 -9.61
C GLU A 87 17.24 4.31 -10.90
N GLY A 88 16.17 4.89 -11.44
CA GLY A 88 15.53 4.43 -12.68
C GLY A 88 14.63 3.21 -12.49
N PRO A 89 14.29 2.49 -13.55
CA PRO A 89 13.36 1.37 -13.48
C PRO A 89 13.93 0.30 -12.53
N TYR A 90 13.22 0.09 -11.46
CA TYR A 90 13.56 -0.90 -10.45
C TYR A 90 13.50 -2.30 -11.07
N GLU A 91 14.61 -3.04 -11.10
CA GLU A 91 14.68 -4.38 -11.71
C GLU A 91 13.71 -5.39 -11.03
N GLY A 92 13.30 -5.14 -9.78
CA GLY A 92 12.26 -5.88 -9.05
C GLY A 92 10.84 -5.64 -9.54
N PHE A 93 10.63 -4.71 -10.49
CA PHE A 93 9.36 -4.51 -11.18
C PHE A 93 9.14 -5.59 -12.24
N CYS A 94 8.91 -6.82 -11.83
CA CYS A 94 8.49 -7.85 -12.75
C CYS A 94 6.96 -7.85 -12.84
N PRO A 95 6.35 -7.48 -13.98
CA PRO A 95 4.90 -7.50 -14.16
C PRO A 95 4.33 -8.91 -14.23
N TYR A 96 5.18 -9.92 -14.37
CA TYR A 96 4.79 -11.31 -14.42
C TYR A 96 4.84 -11.94 -13.04
N GLY A 97 3.67 -12.24 -12.47
CA GLY A 97 3.56 -13.12 -11.34
C GLY A 97 4.13 -12.56 -10.02
N GLY A 98 3.58 -11.47 -9.51
CA GLY A 98 3.92 -10.95 -8.18
C GLY A 98 4.81 -9.70 -8.15
N GLY A 99 4.94 -8.97 -9.26
CA GLY A 99 5.66 -7.69 -9.32
C GLY A 99 5.02 -6.58 -8.49
N ILE A 100 5.79 -5.49 -8.23
CA ILE A 100 5.24 -4.28 -7.61
C ILE A 100 4.32 -3.60 -8.63
N HIS A 101 3.11 -3.28 -8.19
CA HIS A 101 2.08 -2.64 -9.02
C HIS A 101 1.98 -1.12 -8.79
N GLY A 102 2.77 -0.59 -7.87
CA GLY A 102 2.77 0.83 -7.57
C GLY A 102 3.43 1.18 -6.24
N PHE A 103 3.29 2.44 -5.88
CA PHE A 103 3.90 3.03 -4.70
C PHE A 103 2.88 3.66 -3.77
N HIS A 104 3.21 3.65 -2.47
CA HIS A 104 2.46 4.36 -1.45
C HIS A 104 3.33 5.42 -0.80
N LEU A 105 2.99 6.68 -1.05
CA LEU A 105 3.69 7.84 -0.54
C LEU A 105 3.41 8.04 0.95
N THR A 106 4.44 8.29 1.73
CA THR A 106 4.27 8.76 3.11
C THR A 106 3.72 10.19 3.13
N SER A 107 3.27 10.65 4.31
CA SER A 107 2.88 12.06 4.47
C SER A 107 4.05 13.04 4.22
N THR A 108 5.28 12.60 4.45
CA THR A 108 6.49 13.38 4.13
C THR A 108 6.74 13.44 2.63
N ASP A 109 6.60 12.32 1.92
CA ASP A 109 6.76 12.27 0.46
C ASP A 109 5.78 13.21 -0.25
N LEU A 110 4.56 13.37 0.26
CA LEU A 110 3.55 14.25 -0.32
C LEU A 110 4.05 15.68 -0.54
N PHE A 111 4.91 16.19 0.34
CA PHE A 111 5.42 17.55 0.27
C PHE A 111 6.81 17.66 -0.37
N ASN A 112 7.54 16.57 -0.40
CA ASN A 112 8.90 16.53 -0.97
C ASN A 112 8.92 16.17 -2.46
N ILE A 113 7.92 15.43 -2.95
CA ILE A 113 7.86 14.99 -4.35
C ILE A 113 7.18 16.05 -5.24
N LYS A 114 7.68 16.25 -6.44
CA LYS A 114 7.04 17.10 -7.45
C LYS A 114 6.11 16.26 -8.33
N LYS A 115 5.14 16.90 -8.95
CA LYS A 115 4.21 16.25 -9.87
C LYS A 115 4.92 15.63 -11.08
N GLU A 116 5.96 16.31 -11.54
CA GLU A 116 6.81 15.87 -12.66
C GLU A 116 7.56 14.58 -12.31
N ASP A 117 8.08 14.48 -11.09
CA ASP A 117 8.79 13.30 -10.61
C ASP A 117 7.84 12.08 -10.54
N LEU A 118 6.62 12.30 -10.06
CA LEU A 118 5.60 11.25 -10.03
C LEU A 118 5.19 10.81 -11.45
N ALA A 119 5.11 11.76 -12.38
CA ALA A 119 4.82 11.48 -13.78
C ALA A 119 5.94 10.67 -14.44
N LEU A 120 7.21 10.95 -14.11
CA LEU A 120 8.37 10.16 -14.57
C LEU A 120 8.29 8.72 -14.05
N LEU A 121 7.98 8.53 -12.78
CA LEU A 121 7.82 7.20 -12.19
C LEU A 121 6.68 6.41 -12.87
N LYS A 122 5.54 7.05 -13.13
CA LYS A 122 4.43 6.46 -13.87
C LYS A 122 4.86 6.03 -15.26
N LYS A 123 5.64 6.87 -15.95
CA LYS A 123 6.12 6.60 -17.31
C LYS A 123 7.17 5.49 -17.35
N SER A 124 8.15 5.50 -16.46
CA SER A 124 9.19 4.46 -16.41
C SER A 124 8.62 3.09 -16.09
N HIS A 125 7.66 3.02 -15.16
CA HIS A 125 6.95 1.78 -14.85
C HIS A 125 6.15 1.26 -16.04
N TYR A 126 5.44 2.15 -16.76
CA TYR A 126 4.71 1.78 -17.97
C TYR A 126 5.62 1.19 -19.06
N LEU A 127 6.77 1.84 -19.31
CA LEU A 127 7.75 1.38 -20.30
C LEU A 127 8.35 0.01 -19.95
N TYR A 128 8.63 -0.23 -18.67
CA TYR A 128 9.15 -1.51 -18.22
C TYR A 128 8.12 -2.65 -18.38
N VAL A 129 6.88 -2.37 -18.08
CA VAL A 129 5.77 -3.31 -18.27
C VAL A 129 5.57 -3.66 -19.75
N ASP A 130 5.69 -2.67 -20.64
CA ASP A 130 5.44 -2.86 -22.08
C ASP A 130 6.56 -3.65 -22.76
N HIS A 131 7.83 -3.46 -22.40
CA HIS A 131 8.97 -4.14 -23.00
C HIS A 131 9.06 -5.65 -22.71
N ASN A 132 8.49 -6.09 -21.60
CA ASN A 132 8.56 -7.48 -21.14
C ASN A 132 7.28 -8.29 -21.37
N ARG A 133 6.32 -7.75 -22.12
CA ARG A 133 5.06 -8.44 -22.40
C ARG A 133 5.06 -9.18 -23.73
N ASP A 134 4.84 -10.48 -23.64
CA ASP A 134 4.16 -11.21 -24.71
C ASP A 134 2.70 -10.71 -24.80
N LYS A 135 2.36 -10.16 -25.92
CA LYS A 135 1.11 -9.67 -26.45
C LYS A 135 -0.18 -10.15 -25.75
N GLY A 136 -0.71 -9.41 -24.80
CA GLY A 136 -2.03 -9.79 -24.29
C GLY A 136 -2.73 -8.89 -23.30
N ASN A 137 -2.06 -8.06 -22.50
CA ASN A 137 -2.76 -7.21 -21.53
C ASN A 137 -2.02 -5.87 -21.29
N SER A 138 -2.42 -4.85 -22.03
CA SER A 138 -1.76 -3.53 -22.12
C SER A 138 -2.11 -2.55 -20.97
N ASP A 139 -2.93 -2.94 -19.98
CA ASP A 139 -3.58 -1.98 -19.07
C ASP A 139 -3.09 -2.01 -17.62
N VAL A 140 -1.88 -2.49 -17.33
CA VAL A 140 -1.36 -2.40 -15.95
C VAL A 140 -0.82 -1.00 -15.69
N LYS A 141 -1.69 -0.14 -15.21
CA LYS A 141 -1.35 1.19 -14.74
C LYS A 141 -0.63 1.11 -13.39
N CYS A 142 0.50 1.82 -13.25
CA CYS A 142 1.14 2.02 -11.95
C CYS A 142 0.21 2.77 -11.00
N ILE A 143 0.00 2.22 -9.81
CA ILE A 143 -0.92 2.74 -8.80
C ILE A 143 -0.13 3.56 -7.78
N PHE A 144 -0.58 4.78 -7.52
CA PHE A 144 -0.01 5.63 -6.49
C PHE A 144 -1.02 5.91 -5.38
N GLY A 145 -0.66 5.52 -4.17
CA GLY A 145 -1.40 5.86 -2.96
C GLY A 145 -0.67 6.88 -2.11
N ALA A 146 -1.37 7.48 -1.15
CA ALA A 146 -0.77 8.40 -0.20
C ALA A 146 -1.36 8.28 1.21
N SER A 147 -0.50 8.43 2.22
CA SER A 147 -0.89 8.56 3.63
C SER A 147 -1.31 10.00 3.93
N CYS A 148 -2.55 10.17 4.39
CA CYS A 148 -3.14 11.48 4.71
C CYS A 148 -3.65 11.50 6.15
N HIS A 149 -3.56 12.67 6.81
CA HIS A 149 -4.01 12.85 8.18
C HIS A 149 -4.97 14.05 8.36
N ASN A 150 -5.06 14.91 7.35
CA ASN A 150 -5.85 16.14 7.38
C ASN A 150 -6.23 16.59 5.96
N GLU A 151 -6.91 17.73 5.86
CA GLU A 151 -7.37 18.30 4.59
C GLU A 151 -6.21 18.77 3.69
N GLU A 152 -5.15 19.30 4.26
CA GLU A 152 -3.97 19.77 3.52
C GLU A 152 -3.29 18.61 2.79
N HIS A 153 -3.12 17.47 3.48
CA HIS A 153 -2.59 16.25 2.86
C HIS A 153 -3.46 15.76 1.71
N LEU A 154 -4.80 15.80 1.87
CA LEU A 154 -5.72 15.39 0.81
C LEU A 154 -5.67 16.33 -0.42
N LYS A 155 -5.58 17.64 -0.19
CA LYS A 155 -5.38 18.61 -1.27
C LYS A 155 -4.08 18.35 -2.02
N ARG A 156 -2.99 18.16 -1.27
CA ARG A 156 -1.68 17.88 -1.88
C ARG A 156 -1.68 16.56 -2.66
N ALA A 157 -2.31 15.52 -2.15
CA ALA A 157 -2.49 14.25 -2.85
C ALA A 157 -3.27 14.43 -4.16
N ALA A 158 -4.32 15.27 -4.15
CA ALA A 158 -5.08 15.61 -5.35
C ALA A 158 -4.25 16.36 -6.40
N GLU A 159 -3.43 17.34 -5.99
CA GLU A 159 -2.51 18.06 -6.87
C GLU A 159 -1.50 17.15 -7.54
N LEU A 160 -0.97 16.16 -6.80
CA LEU A 160 -0.05 15.15 -7.32
C LEU A 160 -0.75 14.13 -8.25
N GLY A 161 -2.07 13.99 -8.15
CA GLY A 161 -2.84 13.04 -8.96
C GLY A 161 -2.62 11.59 -8.53
N VAL A 162 -2.64 11.31 -7.21
CA VAL A 162 -2.60 9.94 -6.69
C VAL A 162 -3.92 9.22 -6.95
N ASP A 163 -3.88 7.89 -7.00
CA ASP A 163 -5.03 7.06 -7.34
C ASP A 163 -5.91 6.72 -6.11
N TYR A 164 -5.35 6.80 -4.89
CA TYR A 164 -6.09 6.61 -3.62
C TYR A 164 -5.37 7.27 -2.43
N CYS A 165 -6.12 7.50 -1.34
CA CYS A 165 -5.55 7.96 -0.08
C CYS A 165 -5.93 7.04 1.08
N LEU A 166 -5.00 6.82 2.00
CA LEU A 166 -5.28 6.30 3.34
C LEU A 166 -5.47 7.49 4.28
N LEU A 167 -6.62 7.59 4.95
CA LEU A 167 -6.89 8.64 5.93
C LEU A 167 -6.91 8.06 7.34
N SER A 168 -5.99 8.51 8.16
CA SER A 168 -5.74 7.96 9.50
C SER A 168 -5.36 9.02 10.53
N PRO A 169 -5.45 8.70 11.83
CA PRO A 169 -6.08 7.51 12.42
C PRO A 169 -7.60 7.71 12.62
N ILE A 170 -8.39 6.65 12.45
CA ILE A 170 -9.86 6.75 12.62
C ILE A 170 -10.29 6.51 14.07
N LYS A 171 -9.93 5.37 14.67
CA LYS A 171 -10.32 4.98 16.02
C LYS A 171 -9.16 4.95 17.02
N SER A 172 -7.98 4.54 16.59
CA SER A 172 -6.80 4.42 17.45
C SER A 172 -5.98 5.70 17.47
N LYS A 173 -5.37 6.01 18.61
CA LYS A 173 -4.32 7.03 18.69
C LYS A 173 -3.06 6.55 17.97
N TYR A 174 -2.40 7.44 17.29
CA TYR A 174 -1.15 7.14 16.60
C TYR A 174 -0.13 8.25 16.88
N GLU A 175 0.99 7.91 17.50
CA GLU A 175 2.09 8.86 17.79
C GLU A 175 1.61 10.19 18.41
N GLY A 176 0.66 10.12 19.35
CA GLY A 176 0.07 11.32 19.99
C GLY A 176 -1.01 12.03 19.18
N ILE A 177 -1.26 11.63 17.94
CA ILE A 177 -2.32 12.18 17.10
C ILE A 177 -3.67 11.62 17.56
N PRO A 178 -4.65 12.46 17.90
CA PRO A 178 -5.98 12.00 18.29
C PRO A 178 -6.72 11.40 17.10
N PRO A 179 -7.63 10.43 17.34
CA PRO A 179 -8.41 9.83 16.27
C PRO A 179 -9.34 10.87 15.63
N LEU A 180 -9.45 10.81 14.31
CA LEU A 180 -10.34 11.67 13.52
C LEU A 180 -11.82 11.38 13.79
N GLY A 181 -12.15 10.11 14.00
CA GLY A 181 -13.53 9.63 14.08
C GLY A 181 -14.26 9.68 12.74
N TRP A 182 -15.39 8.99 12.67
CA TRP A 182 -16.16 8.86 11.42
C TRP A 182 -16.75 10.16 10.90
N LYS A 183 -17.16 11.07 11.81
CA LYS A 183 -17.72 12.37 11.42
C LYS A 183 -16.71 13.23 10.65
N LYS A 184 -15.48 13.31 11.14
CA LYS A 184 -14.40 14.05 10.49
C LYS A 184 -13.96 13.36 9.20
N PHE A 185 -13.86 12.02 9.22
CA PHE A 185 -13.57 11.24 8.03
C PHE A 185 -14.55 11.57 6.89
N LYS A 186 -15.88 11.50 7.14
CA LYS A 186 -16.91 11.81 6.16
C LYS A 186 -16.76 13.23 5.60
N SER A 187 -16.62 14.22 6.50
CA SER A 187 -16.44 15.62 6.08
C SER A 187 -15.21 15.85 5.20
N LEU A 188 -14.15 15.06 5.39
CA LEU A 188 -12.93 15.14 4.57
C LEU A 188 -13.10 14.38 3.25
N SER A 189 -13.73 13.20 3.27
CA SER A 189 -13.95 12.41 2.07
C SER A 189 -14.86 13.08 1.04
N GLU A 190 -15.81 13.92 1.50
CA GLU A 190 -16.69 14.70 0.63
C GLU A 190 -15.99 15.86 -0.09
N LYS A 191 -14.75 16.21 0.31
CA LYS A 191 -13.99 17.32 -0.28
C LYS A 191 -13.07 16.92 -1.44
N THR A 192 -13.03 15.65 -1.79
CA THR A 192 -12.17 15.14 -2.87
C THR A 192 -12.86 14.03 -3.64
N ASN A 193 -12.47 13.88 -4.90
CA ASN A 193 -12.91 12.78 -5.76
C ASN A 193 -11.94 11.57 -5.70
N ILE A 194 -10.84 11.67 -4.93
CA ILE A 194 -9.92 10.55 -4.77
C ILE A 194 -10.57 9.50 -3.88
N PRO A 195 -10.52 8.21 -4.24
CA PRO A 195 -10.94 7.12 -3.35
C PRO A 195 -10.20 7.16 -2.01
N ILE A 196 -10.94 7.27 -0.89
CA ILE A 196 -10.35 7.32 0.46
C ILE A 196 -10.66 6.05 1.21
N PHE A 197 -9.61 5.49 1.81
CA PHE A 197 -9.67 4.32 2.70
C PHE A 197 -9.36 4.75 4.13
N PRO A 198 -10.27 4.57 5.08
CA PRO A 198 -10.00 4.79 6.49
C PRO A 198 -9.02 3.75 7.03
N LEU A 199 -8.11 4.19 7.91
CA LEU A 199 -7.10 3.38 8.55
C LEU A 199 -6.99 3.74 10.04
N GLY A 200 -6.67 2.76 10.90
CA GLY A 200 -6.34 2.95 12.31
C GLY A 200 -7.43 2.45 13.27
N GLY A 201 -7.19 1.28 13.85
CA GLY A 201 -8.05 0.61 14.82
C GLY A 201 -9.36 0.07 14.26
N LEU A 202 -9.40 -0.25 12.96
CA LEU A 202 -10.56 -0.79 12.26
C LEU A 202 -10.50 -2.31 12.15
N ASN A 203 -11.68 -2.91 12.05
CA ASN A 203 -11.87 -4.33 11.77
C ASN A 203 -13.04 -4.54 10.79
N PHE A 204 -13.33 -5.79 10.40
CA PHE A 204 -14.39 -6.08 9.42
C PHE A 204 -15.80 -5.68 9.87
N THR A 205 -16.07 -5.53 11.17
CA THR A 205 -17.37 -5.03 11.65
C THR A 205 -17.60 -3.57 11.30
N ASP A 206 -16.54 -2.83 10.97
CA ASP A 206 -16.60 -1.42 10.57
C ASP A 206 -16.97 -1.19 9.10
N VAL A 207 -17.03 -2.23 8.28
CA VAL A 207 -17.32 -2.14 6.84
C VAL A 207 -18.59 -1.34 6.57
N LYS A 208 -19.70 -1.68 7.20
CA LYS A 208 -20.98 -0.96 7.03
C LYS A 208 -20.90 0.50 7.47
N THR A 209 -20.11 0.79 8.51
CA THR A 209 -19.90 2.17 8.98
C THR A 209 -19.04 2.95 7.99
N ALA A 210 -18.00 2.33 7.45
CA ALA A 210 -17.13 2.92 6.44
C ALA A 210 -17.93 3.29 5.17
N GLU A 211 -18.79 2.38 4.68
CA GLU A 211 -19.68 2.64 3.53
C GLU A 211 -20.58 3.85 3.77
N LYS A 212 -21.26 3.92 4.92
CA LYS A 212 -22.14 5.04 5.29
C LYS A 212 -21.39 6.38 5.38
N ASN A 213 -20.09 6.35 5.55
CA ASN A 213 -19.22 7.53 5.63
C ASN A 213 -18.42 7.80 4.34
N ASN A 214 -18.86 7.27 3.20
CA ASN A 214 -18.25 7.53 1.90
C ASN A 214 -16.82 6.99 1.74
N ALA A 215 -16.50 5.87 2.39
CA ALA A 215 -15.22 5.19 2.22
C ALA A 215 -15.22 4.31 0.96
N ALA A 216 -14.12 4.29 0.22
CA ALA A 216 -13.93 3.41 -0.92
C ALA A 216 -13.66 1.95 -0.51
N GLY A 217 -13.24 1.75 0.73
CA GLY A 217 -12.91 0.47 1.33
C GLY A 217 -12.39 0.65 2.74
N ILE A 218 -11.71 -0.35 3.30
CA ILE A 218 -11.03 -0.30 4.60
C ILE A 218 -9.58 -0.72 4.42
N ALA A 219 -8.67 -0.06 5.14
CA ALA A 219 -7.26 -0.46 5.23
C ALA A 219 -6.88 -0.82 6.67
N GLY A 220 -5.96 -1.78 6.83
CA GLY A 220 -5.49 -2.12 8.17
C GLY A 220 -4.26 -3.02 8.20
N ILE A 221 -3.43 -2.83 9.24
CA ILE A 221 -2.30 -3.71 9.56
C ILE A 221 -2.81 -4.98 10.22
N SER A 222 -3.72 -4.84 11.20
CA SER A 222 -4.29 -5.95 11.97
C SER A 222 -5.61 -6.47 11.38
N LEU A 223 -6.07 -5.93 10.28
CA LEU A 223 -7.37 -6.27 9.68
C LEU A 223 -7.45 -7.77 9.37
N PHE A 224 -6.37 -8.35 8.84
CA PHE A 224 -6.28 -9.75 8.45
C PHE A 224 -5.58 -10.64 9.50
N ASN A 225 -5.24 -10.10 10.68
CA ASN A 225 -4.59 -10.86 11.75
C ASN A 225 -5.59 -11.47 12.75
N GLN A 226 -6.86 -11.15 12.63
CA GLN A 226 -7.89 -11.70 13.51
C GLN A 226 -8.32 -13.08 12.97
N SER A 227 -8.12 -14.10 13.78
CA SER A 227 -8.76 -15.40 13.56
C SER A 227 -10.28 -15.19 13.52
N SER A 228 -10.92 -15.62 12.46
CA SER A 228 -12.37 -15.70 12.32
C SER A 228 -12.98 -16.58 13.39
#